data_aad596f956c242c771345ea085c49373
#
_entry.id   aad596f956c242c771345ea085c49373
#
_cell.length_a   1.000
_cell.length_b   1.000
_cell.length_c   1.000
_cell.angle_alpha   90.00
_cell.angle_beta   90.00
_cell.angle_gamma   90.00
#
_symmetry.space_group_name_H-M   'P 1'
#
loop_
_entity.id
_entity.type
_entity.pdbx_description
1 polymer ?
#
loop_
_entity_poly.entity_id
_entity_poly.type
_entity_poly.pdbx_seq_one_letter_code
_entity_poly.pdbx_strand_id
1 'polypeptide(L)'
;MMQSQIDFALATPEILLLIFGLAILLIDAVSNHPERKPTFLLTMLALGVLTVVSAVQWKNGVAGSTFNGLYVTDELSHLLKIASYLAVGVTLIYGRVYAQVRDMVRGGELYVLTLFALLGQMVMISSGNLISIYLGLELMSLALYALIALRRDNVVATEAAMKYFVLGALASGFLLYGTSMIYGATGHLDLTEVSNVIAAGKAEKMALVFGIVFLVSGLAFKLGAVPFHMWVPDVYQGSPTAVTLILGGAPKLAAFAITLRLLVDGLHGLATDWQPMLMILAVLSLAIGNLTAIAQTNFKRMLAYSTISHMGFVLLGLMSGAVAGKPELSSAAYGASLFYMLTYVLTTLASFGIVLLLSRQGFECEHIDDLKGLNRRSPWHAAIVLLLMFSLAGIPPLVGFYAKLAVLQALVSAGHVTLAVVAVLFSLIGAFYYLRVVKVVYFDEAAADAAPMVATAGQRGVLSINGALILVLGLLPGGLMALCVQAIRSSLSL
;
A
#
# COMPACT_ATOMS: atom_id res chain seq x y z
N MET A 1 35.31 16.16 13.06
CA MET A 1 33.99 16.49 12.45
C MET A 1 34.16 16.38 10.96
N MET A 2 33.80 15.20 10.36
CA MET A 2 33.65 15.10 8.91
C MET A 2 32.40 15.92 8.57
N GLN A 3 32.55 17.04 7.86
CA GLN A 3 31.42 17.67 7.17
C GLN A 3 30.83 16.59 6.25
N SER A 4 29.66 16.04 6.60
CA SER A 4 28.91 15.20 5.67
C SER A 4 28.55 16.07 4.48
N GLN A 5 29.24 15.89 3.36
CA GLN A 5 28.88 16.58 2.13
C GLN A 5 27.46 16.14 1.79
N ILE A 6 26.56 17.12 1.63
CA ILE A 6 25.21 16.85 1.16
C ILE A 6 25.31 16.33 -0.27
N ASP A 7 24.90 15.08 -0.48
CA ASP A 7 24.86 14.47 -1.81
C ASP A 7 23.44 14.48 -2.37
N PHE A 8 23.16 15.45 -3.22
CA PHE A 8 21.87 15.58 -3.91
C PHE A 8 21.64 14.47 -4.94
N ALA A 9 22.68 13.79 -5.41
CA ALA A 9 22.54 12.72 -6.38
C ALA A 9 21.75 11.53 -5.83
N LEU A 10 21.88 11.25 -4.53
CA LEU A 10 21.11 10.20 -3.85
C LEU A 10 19.60 10.48 -3.87
N ALA A 11 19.20 11.75 -3.68
CA ALA A 11 17.79 12.16 -3.62
C ALA A 11 17.26 12.66 -4.98
N THR A 12 17.96 12.38 -6.09
CA THR A 12 17.53 12.81 -7.43
C THR A 12 16.07 12.47 -7.75
N PRO A 13 15.53 11.26 -7.46
CA PRO A 13 14.14 10.96 -7.78
C PRO A 13 13.14 11.87 -7.06
N GLU A 14 13.34 12.18 -5.77
CA GLU A 14 12.47 13.07 -4.99
C GLU A 14 12.54 14.51 -5.48
N ILE A 15 13.75 15.00 -5.77
CA ILE A 15 13.96 16.34 -6.30
C ILE A 15 13.28 16.48 -7.67
N LEU A 16 13.44 15.50 -8.55
CA LEU A 16 12.77 15.50 -9.86
C LEU A 16 11.25 15.44 -9.72
N LEU A 17 10.71 14.61 -8.79
CA LEU A 17 9.27 14.56 -8.58
C LEU A 17 8.72 15.89 -8.07
N LEU A 18 9.43 16.57 -7.15
CA LEU A 18 9.05 17.89 -6.68
C LEU A 18 9.04 18.91 -7.82
N ILE A 19 10.09 18.93 -8.64
CA ILE A 19 10.19 19.82 -9.80
C ILE A 19 9.06 19.54 -10.81
N PHE A 20 8.82 18.29 -11.14
CA PHE A 20 7.73 17.90 -12.04
C PHE A 20 6.36 18.25 -11.45
N GLY A 21 6.12 18.00 -10.17
CA GLY A 21 4.86 18.34 -9.49
C GLY A 21 4.57 19.84 -9.55
N LEU A 22 5.56 20.68 -9.24
CA LEU A 22 5.44 22.14 -9.30
C LEU A 22 5.29 22.64 -10.75
N ALA A 23 6.06 22.10 -11.70
CA ALA A 23 5.97 22.47 -13.10
C ALA A 23 4.59 22.11 -13.69
N ILE A 24 4.09 20.90 -13.40
CA ILE A 24 2.78 20.43 -13.83
C ILE A 24 1.67 21.30 -13.21
N LEU A 25 1.79 21.68 -11.94
CA LEU A 25 0.85 22.59 -11.27
C LEU A 25 0.77 23.95 -12.02
N LEU A 26 1.93 24.55 -12.34
CA LEU A 26 2.00 25.83 -13.03
C LEU A 26 1.46 25.73 -14.47
N ILE A 27 1.81 24.68 -15.21
CA ILE A 27 1.31 24.44 -16.57
C ILE A 27 -0.21 24.23 -16.54
N ASP A 28 -0.71 23.47 -15.57
CA ASP A 28 -2.15 23.24 -15.46
C ASP A 28 -2.93 24.49 -15.13
N ALA A 29 -2.40 25.37 -14.27
CA ALA A 29 -3.02 26.64 -13.89
C ALA A 29 -3.24 27.57 -15.11
N VAL A 30 -2.38 27.48 -16.12
CA VAL A 30 -2.48 28.27 -17.37
C VAL A 30 -3.24 27.51 -18.47
N SER A 31 -3.37 26.20 -18.33
CA SER A 31 -4.01 25.33 -19.33
C SER A 31 -5.53 25.42 -19.25
N ASN A 32 -6.17 25.70 -20.38
CA ASN A 32 -7.64 25.71 -20.51
C ASN A 32 -8.18 24.43 -21.18
N HIS A 33 -7.40 23.36 -21.24
CA HIS A 33 -7.82 22.11 -21.90
C HIS A 33 -8.92 21.40 -21.08
N PRO A 34 -10.13 21.19 -21.61
CA PRO A 34 -11.29 20.72 -20.84
C PRO A 34 -11.10 19.33 -20.21
N GLU A 35 -10.32 18.44 -20.86
CA GLU A 35 -10.04 17.09 -20.40
C GLU A 35 -8.71 16.96 -19.65
N ARG A 36 -8.01 18.06 -19.40
CA ARG A 36 -6.68 18.08 -18.76
C ARG A 36 -5.70 17.04 -19.36
N LYS A 37 -5.82 16.81 -20.69
CA LYS A 37 -4.98 15.83 -21.39
C LYS A 37 -3.48 16.14 -21.31
N PRO A 38 -3.02 17.41 -21.45
CA PRO A 38 -1.60 17.73 -21.27
C PRO A 38 -1.10 17.38 -19.86
N THR A 39 -1.86 17.74 -18.82
CA THR A 39 -1.54 17.47 -17.41
C THR A 39 -1.39 15.97 -17.15
N PHE A 40 -2.32 15.16 -17.68
CA PHE A 40 -2.23 13.70 -17.61
C PHE A 40 -0.96 13.17 -18.30
N LEU A 41 -0.68 13.61 -19.55
CA LEU A 41 0.49 13.14 -20.31
C LEU A 41 1.80 13.53 -19.63
N LEU A 42 1.91 14.75 -19.12
CA LEU A 42 3.08 15.21 -18.37
C LEU A 42 3.27 14.40 -17.07
N THR A 43 2.18 14.09 -16.37
CA THR A 43 2.23 13.23 -15.17
C THR A 43 2.72 11.83 -15.51
N MET A 44 2.21 11.23 -16.59
CA MET A 44 2.66 9.91 -17.04
C MET A 44 4.12 9.92 -17.49
N LEU A 45 4.57 10.99 -18.17
CA LEU A 45 5.97 11.19 -18.53
C LEU A 45 6.86 11.30 -17.29
N ALA A 46 6.45 12.09 -16.30
CA ALA A 46 7.17 12.24 -15.04
C ALA A 46 7.34 10.89 -14.33
N LEU A 47 6.27 10.10 -14.20
CA LEU A 47 6.34 8.75 -13.61
C LEU A 47 7.25 7.81 -14.41
N GLY A 48 7.23 7.88 -15.74
CA GLY A 48 8.13 7.11 -16.61
C GLY A 48 9.60 7.50 -16.39
N VAL A 49 9.91 8.79 -16.37
CA VAL A 49 11.28 9.29 -16.11
C VAL A 49 11.75 8.85 -14.71
N LEU A 50 10.93 9.00 -13.68
CA LEU A 50 11.27 8.58 -12.31
C LEU A 50 11.53 7.07 -12.21
N THR A 51 10.73 6.26 -12.91
CA THR A 51 10.94 4.81 -12.97
C THR A 51 12.31 4.48 -13.59
N VAL A 52 12.66 5.12 -14.71
CA VAL A 52 13.96 4.92 -15.37
C VAL A 52 15.10 5.41 -14.49
N VAL A 53 15.02 6.59 -13.90
CA VAL A 53 16.06 7.15 -13.01
C VAL A 53 16.31 6.21 -11.83
N SER A 54 15.26 5.77 -11.13
CA SER A 54 15.41 4.85 -10.00
C SER A 54 15.95 3.47 -10.43
N ALA A 55 15.56 2.97 -11.60
CA ALA A 55 16.08 1.72 -12.11
C ALA A 55 17.57 1.81 -12.50
N VAL A 56 18.00 2.96 -13.05
CA VAL A 56 19.42 3.22 -13.35
C VAL A 56 20.23 3.35 -12.07
N GLN A 57 19.73 4.08 -11.06
CA GLN A 57 20.40 4.17 -9.75
C GLN A 57 20.54 2.77 -9.13
N TRP A 58 19.50 1.96 -9.14
CA TRP A 58 19.54 0.59 -8.63
C TRP A 58 20.57 -0.27 -9.37
N LYS A 59 20.53 -0.26 -10.71
CA LYS A 59 21.50 -1.02 -11.53
C LYS A 59 22.96 -0.61 -11.25
N ASN A 60 23.20 0.66 -10.97
CA ASN A 60 24.53 1.21 -10.66
C ASN A 60 24.93 1.00 -9.19
N GLY A 61 24.11 0.33 -8.37
CA GLY A 61 24.40 0.07 -6.97
C GLY A 61 24.43 1.35 -6.11
N VAL A 62 23.67 2.38 -6.48
CA VAL A 62 23.63 3.64 -5.73
C VAL A 62 22.95 3.39 -4.39
N ALA A 63 23.74 3.48 -3.30
CA ALA A 63 23.27 3.33 -1.93
C ALA A 63 24.03 4.28 -1.02
N GLY A 64 23.39 4.77 0.04
CA GLY A 64 24.00 5.65 1.02
C GLY A 64 23.00 6.52 1.75
N SER A 65 23.52 7.37 2.67
CA SER A 65 22.72 8.36 3.38
C SER A 65 23.21 9.78 3.10
N THR A 66 22.29 10.73 3.12
CA THR A 66 22.57 12.15 2.92
C THR A 66 21.71 13.02 3.85
N PHE A 67 21.90 14.34 3.84
CA PHE A 67 21.20 15.26 4.74
C PHE A 67 21.32 14.88 6.22
N ASN A 68 22.54 14.50 6.67
CA ASN A 68 22.82 14.08 8.04
C ASN A 68 21.93 12.92 8.55
N GLY A 69 21.73 11.88 7.71
CA GLY A 69 20.93 10.72 8.08
C GLY A 69 19.43 10.86 7.85
N LEU A 70 18.94 12.05 7.46
CA LEU A 70 17.49 12.24 7.19
C LEU A 70 17.00 11.41 6.01
N TYR A 71 17.89 11.10 5.05
CA TYR A 71 17.56 10.39 3.82
C TYR A 71 18.52 9.23 3.58
N VAL A 72 17.95 8.07 3.26
CA VAL A 72 18.66 6.83 2.95
C VAL A 72 18.18 6.30 1.61
N THR A 73 19.13 5.92 0.74
CA THR A 73 18.83 5.19 -0.49
C THR A 73 19.52 3.83 -0.46
N ASP A 74 18.79 2.78 -0.80
CA ASP A 74 19.19 1.38 -0.76
C ASP A 74 18.33 0.54 -1.71
N GLU A 75 18.58 -0.76 -1.84
CA GLU A 75 17.82 -1.64 -2.74
C GLU A 75 16.33 -1.71 -2.38
N LEU A 76 15.98 -1.68 -1.09
CA LEU A 76 14.59 -1.66 -0.63
C LEU A 76 13.87 -0.39 -1.10
N SER A 77 14.53 0.76 -0.96
CA SER A 77 13.97 2.04 -1.40
C SER A 77 13.78 2.10 -2.92
N HIS A 78 14.75 1.61 -3.70
CA HIS A 78 14.61 1.53 -5.16
C HIS A 78 13.45 0.65 -5.58
N LEU A 79 13.34 -0.57 -5.01
CA LEU A 79 12.27 -1.51 -5.32
C LEU A 79 10.89 -0.92 -5.02
N LEU A 80 10.71 -0.35 -3.82
CA LEU A 80 9.42 0.21 -3.39
C LEU A 80 9.05 1.49 -4.15
N LYS A 81 10.02 2.34 -4.50
CA LYS A 81 9.78 3.54 -5.34
C LYS A 81 9.31 3.16 -6.73
N ILE A 82 10.02 2.25 -7.40
CA ILE A 82 9.62 1.76 -8.73
C ILE A 82 8.21 1.16 -8.69
N ALA A 83 7.93 0.31 -7.69
CA ALA A 83 6.60 -0.26 -7.50
C ALA A 83 5.53 0.82 -7.27
N SER A 84 5.85 1.89 -6.52
CA SER A 84 4.94 3.01 -6.29
C SER A 84 4.67 3.83 -7.55
N TYR A 85 5.68 4.12 -8.38
CA TYR A 85 5.49 4.82 -9.66
C TYR A 85 4.60 4.04 -10.61
N LEU A 86 4.85 2.73 -10.72
CA LEU A 86 4.03 1.84 -11.55
C LEU A 86 2.59 1.76 -11.03
N ALA A 87 2.41 1.61 -9.72
CA ALA A 87 1.09 1.56 -9.10
C ALA A 87 0.29 2.85 -9.34
N VAL A 88 0.92 4.02 -9.16
CA VAL A 88 0.28 5.31 -9.43
C VAL A 88 -0.04 5.47 -10.93
N GLY A 89 0.89 5.10 -11.82
CA GLY A 89 0.67 5.15 -13.26
C GLY A 89 -0.52 4.29 -13.70
N VAL A 90 -0.58 3.05 -13.23
CA VAL A 90 -1.71 2.13 -13.47
C VAL A 90 -3.02 2.72 -12.93
N THR A 91 -3.00 3.28 -11.73
CA THR A 91 -4.17 3.92 -11.11
C THR A 91 -4.71 5.07 -11.96
N LEU A 92 -3.82 5.95 -12.45
CA LEU A 92 -4.22 7.08 -13.29
C LEU A 92 -4.76 6.64 -14.66
N ILE A 93 -4.24 5.55 -15.24
CA ILE A 93 -4.77 4.98 -16.50
C ILE A 93 -6.18 4.42 -16.27
N TYR A 94 -6.40 3.64 -15.21
CA TYR A 94 -7.73 3.10 -14.89
C TYR A 94 -8.73 4.21 -14.56
N GLY A 95 -8.31 5.20 -13.76
CA GLY A 95 -9.18 6.25 -13.26
C GLY A 95 -9.51 7.34 -14.28
N ARG A 96 -8.82 7.43 -15.43
CA ARG A 96 -8.93 8.58 -16.34
C ARG A 96 -10.35 8.82 -16.84
N VAL A 97 -10.98 7.82 -17.46
CA VAL A 97 -12.34 7.94 -18.02
C VAL A 97 -13.35 8.20 -16.91
N TYR A 98 -13.20 7.48 -15.79
CA TYR A 98 -14.04 7.67 -14.61
C TYR A 98 -13.97 9.12 -14.09
N ALA A 99 -12.75 9.66 -13.96
CA ALA A 99 -12.54 11.01 -13.47
C ALA A 99 -13.15 12.09 -14.41
N GLN A 100 -13.07 11.88 -15.73
CA GLN A 100 -13.69 12.75 -16.73
C GLN A 100 -15.23 12.76 -16.61
N VAL A 101 -15.84 11.58 -16.52
CA VAL A 101 -17.30 11.42 -16.43
C VAL A 101 -17.87 11.91 -15.09
N ARG A 102 -17.05 11.98 -14.05
CA ARG A 102 -17.43 12.37 -12.68
C ARG A 102 -17.00 13.79 -12.31
N ASP A 103 -16.64 14.63 -13.28
CA ASP A 103 -16.22 16.02 -13.06
C ASP A 103 -15.02 16.20 -12.10
N MET A 104 -14.15 15.20 -12.01
CA MET A 104 -12.97 15.25 -11.15
C MET A 104 -11.75 15.90 -11.83
N VAL A 105 -11.88 16.27 -13.10
CA VAL A 105 -10.81 16.89 -13.92
C VAL A 105 -11.19 18.28 -14.42
N ARG A 106 -12.00 19.03 -13.65
CA ARG A 106 -12.25 20.45 -13.91
C ARG A 106 -10.96 21.27 -13.89
N GLY A 107 -10.04 20.92 -12.96
CA GLY A 107 -8.65 21.34 -12.91
C GLY A 107 -7.73 20.12 -12.85
N GLY A 108 -6.42 20.36 -12.70
CA GLY A 108 -5.39 19.33 -12.60
C GLY A 108 -5.18 18.78 -11.19
N GLU A 109 -6.03 19.14 -10.23
CA GLU A 109 -5.85 18.82 -8.81
C GLU A 109 -5.69 17.30 -8.57
N LEU A 110 -6.45 16.47 -9.31
CA LEU A 110 -6.33 15.01 -9.22
C LEU A 110 -4.89 14.55 -9.46
N TYR A 111 -4.24 15.07 -10.49
CA TYR A 111 -2.89 14.68 -10.89
C TYR A 111 -1.84 15.27 -9.94
N VAL A 112 -1.94 16.54 -9.64
CA VAL A 112 -0.98 17.25 -8.79
C VAL A 112 -1.00 16.72 -7.37
N LEU A 113 -2.17 16.55 -6.76
CA LEU A 113 -2.29 15.98 -5.42
C LEU A 113 -1.80 14.52 -5.37
N THR A 114 -2.02 13.74 -6.44
CA THR A 114 -1.47 12.39 -6.54
C THR A 114 0.07 12.41 -6.57
N LEU A 115 0.70 13.36 -7.28
CA LEU A 115 2.15 13.51 -7.28
C LEU A 115 2.69 13.97 -5.92
N PHE A 116 2.01 14.85 -5.20
CA PHE A 116 2.40 15.22 -3.83
C PHE A 116 2.20 14.08 -2.84
N ALA A 117 1.12 13.30 -2.96
CA ALA A 117 0.96 12.07 -2.19
C ALA A 117 2.11 11.10 -2.46
N LEU A 118 2.50 10.93 -3.72
CA LEU A 118 3.63 10.09 -4.12
C LEU A 118 4.95 10.63 -3.57
N LEU A 119 5.18 11.94 -3.59
CA LEU A 119 6.37 12.56 -2.99
C LEU A 119 6.47 12.23 -1.49
N GLY A 120 5.35 12.35 -0.75
CA GLY A 120 5.29 11.93 0.65
C GLY A 120 5.64 10.46 0.85
N GLN A 121 5.14 9.57 -0.03
CA GLN A 121 5.50 8.15 -0.01
C GLN A 121 6.99 7.91 -0.24
N MET A 122 7.61 8.62 -1.18
CA MET A 122 9.04 8.49 -1.46
C MET A 122 9.89 8.93 -0.28
N VAL A 123 9.52 10.06 0.35
CA VAL A 123 10.18 10.52 1.58
C VAL A 123 10.05 9.48 2.69
N MET A 124 8.87 8.88 2.90
CA MET A 124 8.67 7.79 3.86
C MET A 124 9.56 6.58 3.57
N ILE A 125 9.63 6.13 2.32
CA ILE A 125 10.39 4.95 1.87
C ILE A 125 11.89 5.15 2.12
N SER A 126 12.40 6.36 1.90
CA SER A 126 13.82 6.71 2.01
C SER A 126 14.20 7.42 3.30
N SER A 127 13.39 7.32 4.33
CA SER A 127 13.68 8.03 5.59
C SER A 127 14.56 7.20 6.52
N GLY A 128 15.65 7.80 7.01
CA GLY A 128 16.50 7.27 8.09
C GLY A 128 16.27 7.94 9.46
N ASN A 129 15.23 8.77 9.58
CA ASN A 129 15.03 9.64 10.74
C ASN A 129 13.54 9.73 11.10
N LEU A 130 13.25 9.78 12.39
CA LEU A 130 11.86 9.83 12.92
C LEU A 130 11.07 11.04 12.42
N ILE A 131 11.71 12.21 12.26
CA ILE A 131 11.04 13.43 11.78
C ILE A 131 10.77 13.36 10.28
N SER A 132 11.70 12.87 9.48
CA SER A 132 11.50 12.77 8.04
C SER A 132 10.41 11.73 7.71
N ILE A 133 10.30 10.63 8.47
CA ILE A 133 9.16 9.70 8.40
C ILE A 133 7.84 10.44 8.62
N TYR A 134 7.76 11.22 9.70
CA TYR A 134 6.56 11.97 10.04
C TYR A 134 6.18 12.99 8.96
N LEU A 135 7.15 13.78 8.46
CA LEU A 135 6.90 14.77 7.42
C LEU A 135 6.42 14.13 6.10
N GLY A 136 7.04 13.03 5.68
CA GLY A 136 6.60 12.29 4.49
C GLY A 136 5.18 11.75 4.65
N LEU A 137 4.88 11.22 5.83
CA LEU A 137 3.55 10.70 6.17
C LEU A 137 2.47 11.79 6.16
N GLU A 138 2.77 12.99 6.70
CA GLU A 138 1.84 14.11 6.68
C GLU A 138 1.61 14.64 5.25
N LEU A 139 2.68 14.81 4.46
CA LEU A 139 2.56 15.21 3.06
C LEU A 139 1.66 14.26 2.26
N MET A 140 1.87 12.95 2.40
CA MET A 140 1.02 11.94 1.78
C MET A 140 -0.44 12.05 2.28
N SER A 141 -0.64 12.14 3.59
CA SER A 141 -1.96 12.10 4.21
C SER A 141 -2.81 13.32 3.86
N LEU A 142 -2.24 14.52 3.93
CA LEU A 142 -2.94 15.77 3.58
C LEU A 142 -3.36 15.77 2.11
N ALA A 143 -2.50 15.31 1.21
CA ALA A 143 -2.84 15.16 -0.20
C ALA A 143 -3.99 14.16 -0.42
N LEU A 144 -3.98 13.03 0.30
CA LEU A 144 -5.05 12.03 0.22
C LEU A 144 -6.38 12.53 0.79
N TYR A 145 -6.38 13.33 1.88
CA TYR A 145 -7.61 13.94 2.41
C TYR A 145 -8.26 14.85 1.38
N ALA A 146 -7.45 15.70 0.71
CA ALA A 146 -7.93 16.57 -0.36
C ALA A 146 -8.44 15.79 -1.58
N LEU A 147 -7.78 14.69 -1.97
CA LEU A 147 -8.21 13.83 -3.07
C LEU A 147 -9.58 13.19 -2.81
N ILE A 148 -9.86 12.72 -1.59
CA ILE A 148 -11.16 12.14 -1.24
C ILE A 148 -12.26 13.22 -1.36
N ALA A 149 -11.99 14.44 -0.90
CA ALA A 149 -12.89 15.57 -0.95
C ALA A 149 -13.00 16.23 -2.33
N LEU A 150 -12.34 15.72 -3.38
CA LEU A 150 -12.25 16.36 -4.70
C LEU A 150 -13.64 16.58 -5.34
N ARG A 151 -14.60 15.68 -5.07
CA ARG A 151 -16.01 15.85 -5.43
C ARG A 151 -16.76 16.59 -4.33
N ARG A 152 -16.56 17.90 -4.23
CA ARG A 152 -17.06 18.77 -3.13
C ARG A 152 -18.55 18.67 -2.85
N ASP A 153 -19.35 18.52 -3.93
CA ASP A 153 -20.81 18.47 -3.87
C ASP A 153 -21.37 17.07 -3.54
N ASN A 154 -20.49 16.07 -3.40
CA ASN A 154 -20.89 14.72 -3.04
C ASN A 154 -20.79 14.54 -1.52
N VAL A 155 -21.93 14.46 -0.85
CA VAL A 155 -22.04 14.36 0.61
C VAL A 155 -21.31 13.12 1.15
N VAL A 156 -21.42 11.98 0.45
CA VAL A 156 -20.78 10.72 0.87
C VAL A 156 -19.25 10.81 0.79
N ALA A 157 -18.71 11.42 -0.28
CA ALA A 157 -17.27 11.63 -0.42
C ALA A 157 -16.74 12.63 0.61
N THR A 158 -17.49 13.69 0.89
CA THR A 158 -17.12 14.69 1.91
C THR A 158 -17.15 14.08 3.32
N GLU A 159 -18.15 13.26 3.64
CA GLU A 159 -18.20 12.51 4.91
C GLU A 159 -17.00 11.55 5.05
N ALA A 160 -16.68 10.80 3.99
CA ALA A 160 -15.52 9.92 3.96
C ALA A 160 -14.20 10.69 4.18
N ALA A 161 -14.05 11.86 3.55
CA ALA A 161 -12.90 12.73 3.73
C ALA A 161 -12.78 13.23 5.17
N MET A 162 -13.88 13.67 5.79
CA MET A 162 -13.90 14.11 7.18
C MET A 162 -13.56 12.98 8.16
N LYS A 163 -14.12 11.79 7.96
CA LYS A 163 -13.79 10.61 8.78
C LYS A 163 -12.29 10.27 8.68
N TYR A 164 -11.75 10.27 7.45
CA TYR A 164 -10.34 9.96 7.24
C TYR A 164 -9.43 11.04 7.83
N PHE A 165 -9.78 12.32 7.68
CA PHE A 165 -9.04 13.44 8.26
C PHE A 165 -9.00 13.37 9.79
N VAL A 166 -10.14 13.23 10.45
CA VAL A 166 -10.22 13.25 11.93
C VAL A 166 -9.49 12.04 12.53
N LEU A 167 -9.77 10.84 12.02
CA LEU A 167 -9.11 9.62 12.51
C LEU A 167 -7.62 9.59 12.12
N GLY A 168 -7.27 10.12 10.94
CA GLY A 168 -5.91 10.23 10.47
C GLY A 168 -5.07 11.21 11.29
N ALA A 169 -5.64 12.36 11.64
CA ALA A 169 -4.98 13.34 12.52
C ALA A 169 -4.69 12.74 13.91
N LEU A 170 -5.66 11.97 14.47
CA LEU A 170 -5.44 11.24 15.72
C LEU A 170 -4.29 10.23 15.61
N ALA A 171 -4.25 9.46 14.52
CA ALA A 171 -3.19 8.48 14.29
C ALA A 171 -1.81 9.12 14.07
N SER A 172 -1.78 10.27 13.38
CA SER A 172 -0.58 11.09 13.24
C SER A 172 -0.11 11.62 14.59
N GLY A 173 -1.04 12.02 15.46
CA GLY A 173 -0.75 12.39 16.85
C GLY A 173 -0.13 11.23 17.63
N PHE A 174 -0.62 10.00 17.46
CA PHE A 174 0.01 8.81 18.07
C PHE A 174 1.45 8.61 17.59
N LEU A 175 1.69 8.67 16.28
CA LEU A 175 3.04 8.55 15.73
C LEU A 175 3.98 9.64 16.26
N LEU A 176 3.53 10.88 16.29
CA LEU A 176 4.34 12.00 16.78
C LEU A 176 4.62 11.89 18.27
N TYR A 177 3.62 11.50 19.07
CA TYR A 177 3.79 11.27 20.50
C TYR A 177 4.75 10.11 20.78
N GLY A 178 4.59 8.98 20.04
CA GLY A 178 5.52 7.85 20.10
C GLY A 178 6.95 8.26 19.75
N THR A 179 7.13 9.02 18.68
CA THR A 179 8.42 9.62 18.28
C THR A 179 9.01 10.47 19.39
N SER A 180 8.20 11.33 20.02
CA SER A 180 8.63 12.19 21.12
C SER A 180 9.10 11.39 22.34
N MET A 181 8.41 10.29 22.67
CA MET A 181 8.79 9.38 23.76
C MET A 181 10.10 8.65 23.47
N ILE A 182 10.31 8.16 22.23
CA ILE A 182 11.57 7.53 21.80
C ILE A 182 12.70 8.55 21.85
N TYR A 183 12.49 9.78 21.36
CA TYR A 183 13.45 10.86 21.46
C TYR A 183 13.78 11.19 22.91
N GLY A 184 12.78 11.32 23.77
CA GLY A 184 12.97 11.56 25.20
C GLY A 184 13.79 10.48 25.91
N ALA A 185 13.61 9.20 25.49
CA ALA A 185 14.33 8.07 26.05
C ALA A 185 15.78 7.93 25.54
N THR A 186 16.05 8.33 24.29
CA THR A 186 17.33 8.08 23.61
C THR A 186 18.16 9.35 23.37
N GLY A 187 17.53 10.52 23.29
CA GLY A 187 18.14 11.78 22.89
C GLY A 187 18.41 11.91 21.39
N HIS A 188 17.99 10.94 20.57
CA HIS A 188 18.29 10.89 19.14
C HIS A 188 17.03 10.74 18.29
N LEU A 189 17.08 11.28 17.06
CA LEU A 189 16.03 11.17 16.06
C LEU A 189 16.44 10.28 14.87
N ASP A 190 17.73 10.08 14.66
CA ASP A 190 18.29 9.17 13.67
C ASP A 190 18.07 7.71 14.11
N LEU A 191 17.57 6.87 13.20
CA LEU A 191 17.20 5.49 13.52
C LEU A 191 18.39 4.64 13.94
N THR A 192 19.57 4.86 13.34
CA THR A 192 20.79 4.13 13.67
C THR A 192 21.26 4.49 15.08
N GLU A 193 21.25 5.80 15.43
CA GLU A 193 21.63 6.25 16.75
C GLU A 193 20.63 5.80 17.83
N VAL A 194 19.33 5.83 17.53
CA VAL A 194 18.29 5.27 18.41
C VAL A 194 18.57 3.80 18.68
N SER A 195 18.85 3.01 17.65
CA SER A 195 19.18 1.58 17.76
C SER A 195 20.43 1.35 18.63
N ASN A 196 21.48 2.14 18.41
CA ASN A 196 22.73 2.07 19.17
C ASN A 196 22.54 2.34 20.68
N VAL A 197 21.75 3.36 21.03
CA VAL A 197 21.46 3.71 22.44
C VAL A 197 20.64 2.61 23.12
N ILE A 198 19.67 2.02 22.40
CA ILE A 198 18.85 0.90 22.90
C ILE A 198 19.75 -0.32 23.13
N ALA A 199 20.58 -0.69 22.16
CA ALA A 199 21.51 -1.82 22.26
C ALA A 199 22.51 -1.67 23.41
N ALA A 200 22.95 -0.42 23.70
CA ALA A 200 23.83 -0.11 24.82
C ALA A 200 23.13 -0.14 26.21
N GLY A 201 21.80 -0.34 26.24
CA GLY A 201 21.01 -0.35 27.48
C GLY A 201 20.94 1.00 28.21
N LYS A 202 21.19 2.11 27.51
CA LYS A 202 21.27 3.47 28.08
C LYS A 202 19.94 4.22 28.04
N ALA A 203 18.96 3.71 27.31
CA ALA A 203 17.67 4.36 27.16
C ALA A 203 16.72 4.08 28.34
N GLU A 204 15.86 5.03 28.67
CA GLU A 204 14.85 4.89 29.71
C GLU A 204 13.73 3.92 29.23
N LYS A 205 13.63 2.75 29.89
CA LYS A 205 12.81 1.63 29.44
C LYS A 205 11.31 1.94 29.38
N MET A 206 10.78 2.68 30.37
CA MET A 206 9.35 2.97 30.42
C MET A 206 8.92 3.89 29.27
N ALA A 207 9.70 4.91 28.99
CA ALA A 207 9.46 5.81 27.85
C ALA A 207 9.56 5.08 26.51
N LEU A 208 10.51 4.12 26.37
CA LEU A 208 10.61 3.28 25.18
C LEU A 208 9.34 2.42 24.96
N VAL A 209 8.85 1.75 26.02
CA VAL A 209 7.65 0.91 25.93
C VAL A 209 6.43 1.72 25.55
N PHE A 210 6.21 2.89 26.18
CA PHE A 210 5.13 3.80 25.76
C PHE A 210 5.33 4.30 24.34
N GLY A 211 6.55 4.68 23.97
CA GLY A 211 6.90 5.11 22.61
C GLY A 211 6.51 4.07 21.56
N ILE A 212 6.85 2.79 21.78
CA ILE A 212 6.49 1.69 20.87
C ILE A 212 4.98 1.51 20.76
N VAL A 213 4.25 1.53 21.86
CA VAL A 213 2.78 1.36 21.83
C VAL A 213 2.14 2.41 20.93
N PHE A 214 2.55 3.67 21.06
CA PHE A 214 2.02 4.75 20.22
C PHE A 214 2.48 4.65 18.78
N LEU A 215 3.76 4.31 18.52
CA LEU A 215 4.26 4.10 17.15
C LEU A 215 3.52 2.95 16.46
N VAL A 216 3.40 1.79 17.11
CA VAL A 216 2.69 0.61 16.57
C VAL A 216 1.22 0.95 16.31
N SER A 217 0.56 1.71 17.19
CA SER A 217 -0.83 2.15 17.00
C SER A 217 -0.99 3.01 15.74
N GLY A 218 -0.08 3.97 15.53
CA GLY A 218 -0.08 4.81 14.33
C GLY A 218 0.24 4.04 13.05
N LEU A 219 1.20 3.11 13.09
CA LEU A 219 1.51 2.21 11.97
C LEU A 219 0.33 1.28 11.64
N ALA A 220 -0.32 0.72 12.65
CA ALA A 220 -1.51 -0.10 12.51
C ALA A 220 -2.66 0.66 11.83
N PHE A 221 -2.86 1.94 12.17
CA PHE A 221 -3.82 2.80 11.48
C PHE A 221 -3.47 2.95 9.98
N LYS A 222 -2.21 3.25 9.64
CA LYS A 222 -1.79 3.44 8.24
C LYS A 222 -1.90 2.16 7.42
N LEU A 223 -1.60 1.01 8.00
CA LEU A 223 -1.83 -0.29 7.38
C LEU A 223 -3.33 -0.65 7.33
N GLY A 224 -4.14 -0.12 8.22
CA GLY A 224 -5.55 -0.46 8.37
C GLY A 224 -5.75 -1.74 9.16
N ALA A 225 -4.88 -2.01 10.14
CA ALA A 225 -4.99 -3.17 11.02
C ALA A 225 -5.96 -2.93 12.19
N VAL A 226 -6.61 -3.99 12.66
CA VAL A 226 -7.51 -3.96 13.82
C VAL A 226 -6.69 -3.73 15.10
N PRO A 227 -7.16 -2.84 16.03
CA PRO A 227 -8.44 -2.12 16.06
C PRO A 227 -8.45 -0.77 15.33
N PHE A 228 -7.36 -0.34 14.74
CA PHE A 228 -7.20 0.97 14.10
C PHE A 228 -7.71 1.02 12.63
N HIS A 229 -8.51 0.05 12.22
CA HIS A 229 -9.00 -0.16 10.86
C HIS A 229 -10.29 0.61 10.51
N MET A 230 -10.96 1.26 11.48
CA MET A 230 -12.35 1.74 11.35
C MET A 230 -12.57 2.70 10.16
N TRP A 231 -11.52 3.41 9.75
CA TRP A 231 -11.58 4.30 8.60
C TRP A 231 -11.66 3.57 7.25
N VAL A 232 -11.08 2.35 7.14
CA VAL A 232 -10.88 1.67 5.85
C VAL A 232 -12.20 1.36 5.15
N PRO A 233 -13.21 0.72 5.78
CA PRO A 233 -14.46 0.40 5.10
C PRO A 233 -15.24 1.64 4.66
N ASP A 234 -15.34 2.65 5.51
CA ASP A 234 -16.12 3.86 5.24
C ASP A 234 -15.46 4.73 4.18
N VAL A 235 -14.13 4.88 4.23
CA VAL A 235 -13.38 5.68 3.27
C VAL A 235 -13.28 4.99 1.92
N TYR A 236 -13.07 3.67 1.87
CA TYR A 236 -13.02 2.94 0.59
C TYR A 236 -14.38 2.94 -0.12
N GLN A 237 -15.47 2.79 0.63
CA GLN A 237 -16.81 2.85 0.07
C GLN A 237 -17.18 4.27 -0.36
N GLY A 238 -16.93 5.27 0.49
CA GLY A 238 -17.40 6.65 0.29
C GLY A 238 -16.55 7.48 -0.67
N SER A 239 -15.27 7.15 -0.83
CA SER A 239 -14.39 7.85 -1.77
C SER A 239 -14.79 7.57 -3.22
N PRO A 240 -14.58 8.55 -4.14
CA PRO A 240 -14.64 8.27 -5.57
C PRO A 240 -13.72 7.08 -5.91
N THR A 241 -14.18 6.13 -6.71
CA THR A 241 -13.47 4.85 -6.91
C THR A 241 -12.04 5.02 -7.44
N ALA A 242 -11.78 6.05 -8.26
CA ALA A 242 -10.41 6.38 -8.70
C ALA A 242 -9.50 6.76 -7.51
N VAL A 243 -10.03 7.46 -6.50
CA VAL A 243 -9.30 7.81 -5.28
C VAL A 243 -9.17 6.60 -4.34
N THR A 244 -10.21 5.75 -4.26
CA THR A 244 -10.11 4.49 -3.52
C THR A 244 -8.95 3.62 -4.03
N LEU A 245 -8.73 3.60 -5.36
CA LEU A 245 -7.62 2.88 -5.98
C LEU A 245 -6.26 3.48 -5.60
N ILE A 246 -6.15 4.82 -5.52
CA ILE A 246 -4.94 5.50 -5.00
C ILE A 246 -4.68 5.04 -3.56
N LEU A 247 -5.69 5.11 -2.68
CA LEU A 247 -5.58 4.77 -1.25
C LEU A 247 -5.18 3.31 -1.01
N GLY A 248 -5.73 2.39 -1.80
CA GLY A 248 -5.48 0.94 -1.68
C GLY A 248 -4.16 0.48 -2.31
N GLY A 249 -3.52 1.32 -3.11
CA GLY A 249 -2.33 1.00 -3.89
C GLY A 249 -1.02 1.45 -3.23
N ALA A 250 -0.32 2.38 -3.86
CA ALA A 250 1.02 2.81 -3.50
C ALA A 250 1.21 3.28 -2.03
N PRO A 251 0.25 3.95 -1.35
CA PRO A 251 0.39 4.30 0.06
C PRO A 251 0.66 3.12 1.00
N LYS A 252 0.18 1.92 0.64
CA LYS A 252 0.45 0.70 1.43
C LYS A 252 1.91 0.28 1.36
N LEU A 253 2.58 0.50 0.21
CA LEU A 253 4.02 0.25 0.07
C LEU A 253 4.85 1.15 0.98
N ALA A 254 4.51 2.44 1.04
CA ALA A 254 5.18 3.39 1.91
C ALA A 254 4.90 3.10 3.41
N ALA A 255 3.65 2.74 3.77
CA ALA A 255 3.33 2.33 5.13
C ALA A 255 4.10 1.06 5.56
N PHE A 256 4.28 0.11 4.66
CA PHE A 256 5.12 -1.07 4.88
C PHE A 256 6.59 -0.68 5.08
N ALA A 257 7.13 0.21 4.24
CA ALA A 257 8.51 0.67 4.35
C ALA A 257 8.81 1.30 5.71
N ILE A 258 7.96 2.23 6.17
CA ILE A 258 8.18 2.86 7.49
C ILE A 258 7.99 1.87 8.64
N THR A 259 7.15 0.85 8.48
CA THR A 259 6.99 -0.20 9.50
C THR A 259 8.30 -1.00 9.64
N LEU A 260 8.93 -1.37 8.51
CA LEU A 260 10.25 -2.01 8.53
C LEU A 260 11.31 -1.08 9.12
N ARG A 261 11.45 0.14 8.61
CA ARG A 261 12.45 1.10 9.08
C ARG A 261 12.34 1.37 10.57
N LEU A 262 11.14 1.62 11.08
CA LEU A 262 10.94 1.91 12.50
C LEU A 262 11.17 0.68 13.39
N LEU A 263 10.56 -0.46 13.07
CA LEU A 263 10.58 -1.61 13.96
C LEU A 263 11.84 -2.46 13.80
N VAL A 264 12.40 -2.56 12.57
CA VAL A 264 13.54 -3.43 12.31
C VAL A 264 14.86 -2.66 12.33
N ASP A 265 14.97 -1.47 11.70
CA ASP A 265 16.21 -0.70 11.76
C ASP A 265 16.34 0.06 13.10
N GLY A 266 15.29 0.81 13.48
CA GLY A 266 15.37 1.69 14.66
C GLY A 266 15.16 0.99 15.99
N LEU A 267 14.22 0.03 16.07
CA LEU A 267 13.71 -0.54 17.32
C LEU A 267 13.87 -2.07 17.39
N HIS A 268 14.85 -2.64 16.68
CA HIS A 268 15.09 -4.11 16.69
C HIS A 268 15.39 -4.64 18.10
N GLY A 269 16.15 -3.87 18.90
CA GLY A 269 16.46 -4.22 20.29
C GLY A 269 15.22 -4.36 21.20
N LEU A 270 14.05 -3.92 20.74
CA LEU A 270 12.78 -4.02 21.45
C LEU A 270 11.81 -5.00 20.76
N ALA A 271 12.35 -5.96 19.99
CA ALA A 271 11.55 -6.96 19.27
C ALA A 271 10.67 -7.77 20.20
N THR A 272 11.11 -8.08 21.42
CA THR A 272 10.33 -8.77 22.46
C THR A 272 9.07 -8.00 22.89
N ASP A 273 9.06 -6.68 22.72
CA ASP A 273 7.94 -5.82 23.08
C ASP A 273 6.96 -5.63 21.90
N TRP A 274 7.46 -5.32 20.69
CA TRP A 274 6.57 -5.05 19.55
C TRP A 274 6.08 -6.32 18.83
N GLN A 275 6.78 -7.43 18.87
CA GLN A 275 6.38 -8.68 18.22
C GLN A 275 5.01 -9.20 18.71
N PRO A 276 4.74 -9.28 20.05
CA PRO A 276 3.41 -9.65 20.54
C PRO A 276 2.31 -8.68 20.14
N MET A 277 2.62 -7.38 20.02
CA MET A 277 1.67 -6.38 19.55
C MET A 277 1.25 -6.66 18.10
N LEU A 278 2.24 -6.89 17.20
CA LEU A 278 1.95 -7.24 15.81
C LEU A 278 1.16 -8.54 15.69
N MET A 279 1.43 -9.53 16.55
CA MET A 279 0.69 -10.78 16.60
C MET A 279 -0.79 -10.56 16.91
N ILE A 280 -1.10 -9.79 17.93
CA ILE A 280 -2.48 -9.48 18.31
C ILE A 280 -3.19 -8.71 17.19
N LEU A 281 -2.56 -7.66 16.65
CA LEU A 281 -3.10 -6.88 15.54
C LEU A 281 -3.36 -7.76 14.30
N ALA A 282 -2.47 -8.68 13.99
CA ALA A 282 -2.59 -9.60 12.86
C ALA A 282 -3.77 -10.57 13.03
N VAL A 283 -3.87 -11.25 14.18
CA VAL A 283 -4.95 -12.21 14.45
C VAL A 283 -6.31 -11.51 14.44
N LEU A 284 -6.43 -10.35 15.09
CA LEU A 284 -7.66 -9.56 15.08
C LEU A 284 -8.02 -9.08 13.68
N SER A 285 -7.04 -8.70 12.86
CA SER A 285 -7.27 -8.27 11.47
C SER A 285 -7.73 -9.43 10.59
N LEU A 286 -7.17 -10.61 10.76
CA LEU A 286 -7.63 -11.82 10.09
C LEU A 286 -9.07 -12.17 10.49
N ALA A 287 -9.39 -12.12 11.76
CA ALA A 287 -10.71 -12.46 12.29
C ALA A 287 -11.77 -11.44 11.81
N ILE A 288 -11.61 -10.17 12.17
CA ILE A 288 -12.62 -9.14 11.89
C ILE A 288 -12.71 -8.87 10.38
N GLY A 289 -11.56 -8.83 9.67
CA GLY A 289 -11.55 -8.61 8.22
C GLY A 289 -12.36 -9.67 7.48
N ASN A 290 -12.11 -10.95 7.74
CA ASN A 290 -12.81 -12.04 7.02
C ASN A 290 -14.27 -12.20 7.47
N LEU A 291 -14.55 -12.20 8.76
CA LEU A 291 -15.92 -12.38 9.26
C LEU A 291 -16.85 -11.25 8.81
N THR A 292 -16.37 -10.01 8.84
CA THR A 292 -17.18 -8.86 8.44
C THR A 292 -17.34 -8.77 6.92
N ALA A 293 -16.34 -9.18 6.13
CA ALA A 293 -16.43 -9.22 4.67
C ALA A 293 -17.57 -10.12 4.17
N ILE A 294 -17.87 -11.20 4.87
CA ILE A 294 -18.97 -12.13 4.53
C ILE A 294 -20.32 -11.41 4.49
N ALA A 295 -20.58 -10.51 5.42
CA ALA A 295 -21.85 -9.79 5.55
C ALA A 295 -22.00 -8.62 4.56
N GLN A 296 -20.94 -8.25 3.81
CA GLN A 296 -21.02 -7.09 2.93
C GLN A 296 -21.70 -7.40 1.61
N THR A 297 -22.60 -6.52 1.18
CA THR A 297 -23.24 -6.50 -0.15
C THR A 297 -22.59 -5.47 -1.08
N ASN A 298 -22.00 -4.39 -0.52
CA ASN A 298 -21.23 -3.43 -1.28
C ASN A 298 -19.84 -4.01 -1.59
N PHE A 299 -19.49 -4.05 -2.89
CA PHE A 299 -18.26 -4.69 -3.36
C PHE A 299 -17.00 -3.94 -2.91
N LYS A 300 -17.01 -2.59 -2.95
CA LYS A 300 -15.89 -1.78 -2.46
C LYS A 300 -15.67 -1.98 -0.96
N ARG A 301 -16.74 -2.05 -0.18
CA ARG A 301 -16.67 -2.28 1.27
C ARG A 301 -16.19 -3.71 1.59
N MET A 302 -16.61 -4.70 0.81
CA MET A 302 -16.10 -6.06 0.91
C MET A 302 -14.59 -6.11 0.65
N LEU A 303 -14.09 -5.44 -0.41
CA LEU A 303 -12.67 -5.33 -0.71
C LEU A 303 -11.91 -4.57 0.39
N ALA A 304 -12.54 -3.59 1.06
CA ALA A 304 -11.96 -2.90 2.21
C ALA A 304 -11.71 -3.84 3.39
N TYR A 305 -12.68 -4.68 3.75
CA TYR A 305 -12.49 -5.70 4.79
C TYR A 305 -11.51 -6.80 4.37
N SER A 306 -11.49 -7.16 3.09
CA SER A 306 -10.43 -7.99 2.50
C SER A 306 -9.04 -7.36 2.72
N THR A 307 -8.88 -6.05 2.48
CA THR A 307 -7.64 -5.31 2.75
C THR A 307 -7.18 -5.48 4.20
N ILE A 308 -8.09 -5.33 5.16
CA ILE A 308 -7.81 -5.49 6.60
C ILE A 308 -7.25 -6.90 6.88
N SER A 309 -7.88 -7.93 6.33
CA SER A 309 -7.41 -9.32 6.47
C SER A 309 -6.03 -9.53 5.82
N HIS A 310 -5.79 -8.99 4.62
CA HIS A 310 -4.48 -9.10 3.96
C HIS A 310 -3.37 -8.39 4.74
N MET A 311 -3.65 -7.25 5.37
CA MET A 311 -2.69 -6.60 6.26
C MET A 311 -2.38 -7.47 7.49
N GLY A 312 -3.31 -8.29 7.95
CA GLY A 312 -3.05 -9.32 8.96
C GLY A 312 -1.94 -10.29 8.53
N PHE A 313 -1.96 -10.80 7.28
CA PHE A 313 -0.88 -11.63 6.74
C PHE A 313 0.46 -10.89 6.65
N VAL A 314 0.46 -9.63 6.22
CA VAL A 314 1.67 -8.80 6.18
C VAL A 314 2.28 -8.67 7.58
N LEU A 315 1.46 -8.38 8.59
CA LEU A 315 1.91 -8.27 9.99
C LEU A 315 2.45 -9.61 10.53
N LEU A 316 1.84 -10.75 10.15
CA LEU A 316 2.37 -12.08 10.50
C LEU A 316 3.76 -12.30 9.91
N GLY A 317 3.99 -11.91 8.66
CA GLY A 317 5.31 -11.97 8.04
C GLY A 317 6.33 -11.07 8.75
N LEU A 318 5.95 -9.85 9.09
CA LEU A 318 6.82 -8.92 9.83
C LEU A 318 7.19 -9.45 11.23
N MET A 319 6.20 -9.92 12.00
CA MET A 319 6.50 -10.47 13.33
C MET A 319 7.38 -11.72 13.30
N SER A 320 7.27 -12.55 12.24
CA SER A 320 8.05 -13.77 12.09
C SER A 320 9.54 -13.50 11.82
N GLY A 321 9.89 -12.30 11.40
CA GLY A 321 11.28 -11.91 11.12
C GLY A 321 12.09 -11.59 12.39
N ALA A 322 11.45 -11.37 13.53
CA ALA A 322 12.15 -11.08 14.78
C ALA A 322 12.68 -12.38 15.44
N VAL A 323 13.67 -13.01 14.82
CA VAL A 323 14.30 -14.26 15.30
C VAL A 323 15.74 -13.99 15.69
N ALA A 324 16.01 -13.95 17.00
CA ALA A 324 17.34 -13.67 17.52
C ALA A 324 18.39 -14.65 16.99
N GLY A 325 19.52 -14.12 16.50
CA GLY A 325 20.68 -14.90 16.07
C GLY A 325 20.50 -15.73 14.80
N LYS A 326 19.43 -15.47 14.00
CA LYS A 326 19.16 -16.17 12.74
C LYS A 326 18.83 -15.21 11.59
N PRO A 327 19.82 -14.44 11.09
CA PRO A 327 19.57 -13.40 10.08
C PRO A 327 18.99 -13.94 8.76
N GLU A 328 19.26 -15.20 8.41
CA GLU A 328 18.69 -15.83 7.23
C GLU A 328 17.18 -16.05 7.34
N LEU A 329 16.69 -16.49 8.52
CA LEU A 329 15.26 -16.63 8.77
C LEU A 329 14.58 -15.27 8.83
N SER A 330 15.21 -14.28 9.45
CA SER A 330 14.72 -12.90 9.49
C SER A 330 14.56 -12.32 8.10
N SER A 331 15.59 -12.41 7.27
CA SER A 331 15.54 -11.88 5.89
C SER A 331 14.52 -12.62 5.01
N ALA A 332 14.35 -13.94 5.20
CA ALA A 332 13.34 -14.70 4.47
C ALA A 332 11.91 -14.30 4.90
N ALA A 333 11.65 -14.07 6.18
CA ALA A 333 10.36 -13.68 6.71
C ALA A 333 9.97 -12.26 6.29
N TYR A 334 10.89 -11.28 6.42
CA TYR A 334 10.65 -9.92 5.94
C TYR A 334 10.51 -9.87 4.42
N GLY A 335 11.30 -10.67 3.68
CA GLY A 335 11.17 -10.84 2.24
C GLY A 335 9.82 -11.43 1.82
N ALA A 336 9.30 -12.41 2.55
CA ALA A 336 7.96 -12.97 2.33
C ALA A 336 6.86 -11.91 2.59
N SER A 337 7.01 -11.09 3.62
CA SER A 337 6.08 -9.99 3.91
C SER A 337 6.12 -8.91 2.82
N LEU A 338 7.31 -8.54 2.32
CA LEU A 338 7.49 -7.60 1.21
C LEU A 338 6.88 -8.14 -0.10
N PHE A 339 7.14 -9.41 -0.42
CA PHE A 339 6.53 -10.09 -1.56
C PHE A 339 5.00 -10.06 -1.47
N TYR A 340 4.46 -10.35 -0.28
CA TYR A 340 3.03 -10.30 -0.03
C TYR A 340 2.47 -8.89 -0.29
N MET A 341 3.14 -7.85 0.21
CA MET A 341 2.71 -6.47 0.03
C MET A 341 2.70 -6.05 -1.45
N LEU A 342 3.76 -6.36 -2.20
CA LEU A 342 3.86 -6.05 -3.63
C LEU A 342 2.76 -6.74 -4.45
N THR A 343 2.55 -8.03 -4.21
CA THR A 343 1.54 -8.82 -4.93
C THR A 343 0.11 -8.49 -4.52
N TYR A 344 -0.08 -8.08 -3.26
CA TYR A 344 -1.34 -7.54 -2.79
C TYR A 344 -1.69 -6.22 -3.50
N VAL A 345 -0.74 -5.28 -3.62
CA VAL A 345 -0.98 -4.02 -4.35
C VAL A 345 -1.32 -4.31 -5.82
N LEU A 346 -0.58 -5.20 -6.49
CA LEU A 346 -0.87 -5.64 -7.86
C LEU A 346 -2.31 -6.15 -8.00
N THR A 347 -2.76 -7.01 -7.10
CA THR A 347 -4.12 -7.59 -7.12
C THR A 347 -5.18 -6.54 -6.82
N THR A 348 -4.91 -5.62 -5.89
CA THR A 348 -5.81 -4.51 -5.53
C THR A 348 -6.03 -3.55 -6.69
N LEU A 349 -4.97 -3.20 -7.42
CA LEU A 349 -5.05 -2.35 -8.61
C LEU A 349 -6.03 -2.91 -9.65
N ALA A 350 -5.96 -4.21 -9.93
CA ALA A 350 -6.87 -4.85 -10.87
C ALA A 350 -8.30 -4.98 -10.30
N SER A 351 -8.45 -5.27 -9.00
CA SER A 351 -9.77 -5.45 -8.37
C SER A 351 -10.60 -4.16 -8.39
N PHE A 352 -10.01 -3.03 -8.01
CA PHE A 352 -10.68 -1.72 -8.16
C PHE A 352 -10.70 -1.23 -9.61
N GLY A 353 -9.71 -1.64 -10.42
CA GLY A 353 -9.71 -1.41 -11.86
C GLY A 353 -10.98 -1.95 -12.55
N ILE A 354 -11.42 -3.15 -12.20
CA ILE A 354 -12.70 -3.72 -12.68
C ILE A 354 -13.88 -2.85 -12.25
N VAL A 355 -13.93 -2.38 -11.01
CA VAL A 355 -15.01 -1.49 -10.53
C VAL A 355 -15.07 -0.21 -11.37
N LEU A 356 -13.90 0.39 -11.66
CA LEU A 356 -13.81 1.58 -12.51
C LEU A 356 -14.30 1.35 -13.93
N LEU A 357 -13.94 0.20 -14.53
CA LEU A 357 -14.33 -0.15 -15.90
C LEU A 357 -15.81 -0.48 -16.04
N LEU A 358 -16.44 -0.95 -14.98
CA LEU A 358 -17.87 -1.24 -14.95
C LEU A 358 -18.71 -0.01 -14.62
N SER A 359 -18.11 1.00 -13.96
CA SER A 359 -18.78 2.28 -13.64
C SER A 359 -18.86 3.17 -14.88
N ARG A 360 -20.02 3.83 -15.07
CA ARG A 360 -20.30 4.71 -16.20
C ARG A 360 -21.07 5.96 -15.74
N GLN A 361 -21.37 6.86 -16.67
CA GLN A 361 -22.18 8.04 -16.36
C GLN A 361 -23.53 7.64 -15.77
N GLY A 362 -23.86 8.18 -14.59
CA GLY A 362 -25.09 7.86 -13.87
C GLY A 362 -25.14 6.49 -13.16
N PHE A 363 -24.08 5.67 -13.30
CA PHE A 363 -24.04 4.35 -12.65
C PHE A 363 -22.65 4.11 -12.01
N GLU A 364 -22.64 3.78 -10.73
CA GLU A 364 -21.46 3.34 -9.99
C GLU A 364 -21.59 1.84 -9.70
N CYS A 365 -20.58 1.05 -10.09
CA CYS A 365 -20.56 -0.38 -9.79
C CYS A 365 -20.10 -0.57 -8.34
N GLU A 366 -21.04 -0.50 -7.41
CA GLU A 366 -20.73 -0.59 -5.97
C GLU A 366 -21.19 -1.90 -5.32
N HIS A 367 -22.22 -2.54 -5.87
CA HIS A 367 -22.78 -3.75 -5.30
C HIS A 367 -22.23 -5.01 -5.99
N ILE A 368 -22.13 -6.10 -5.22
CA ILE A 368 -21.73 -7.41 -5.77
C ILE A 368 -22.71 -7.84 -6.87
N ASP A 369 -23.99 -7.52 -6.73
CA ASP A 369 -25.03 -7.81 -7.70
C ASP A 369 -24.85 -7.11 -9.06
N ASP A 370 -24.12 -5.99 -9.10
CA ASP A 370 -23.79 -5.27 -10.34
C ASP A 370 -22.88 -6.11 -11.27
N LEU A 371 -22.21 -7.13 -10.70
CA LEU A 371 -21.37 -8.07 -11.42
C LEU A 371 -22.13 -9.25 -12.04
N LYS A 372 -23.46 -9.39 -11.80
CA LYS A 372 -24.28 -10.50 -12.30
C LYS A 372 -24.13 -10.68 -13.82
N GLY A 373 -23.89 -11.91 -14.21
CA GLY A 373 -23.80 -12.30 -15.62
C GLY A 373 -22.68 -11.64 -16.42
N LEU A 374 -21.62 -11.12 -15.75
CA LEU A 374 -20.49 -10.49 -16.42
C LEU A 374 -19.85 -11.45 -17.45
N ASN A 375 -19.82 -12.75 -17.17
CA ASN A 375 -19.28 -13.75 -18.10
C ASN A 375 -20.03 -13.77 -19.45
N ARG A 376 -21.35 -13.58 -19.46
CA ARG A 376 -22.14 -13.51 -20.71
C ARG A 376 -21.90 -12.20 -21.48
N ARG A 377 -21.68 -11.09 -20.75
CA ARG A 377 -21.48 -9.75 -21.33
C ARG A 377 -20.05 -9.51 -21.80
N SER A 378 -19.08 -10.01 -21.06
CA SER A 378 -17.66 -9.81 -21.33
C SER A 378 -16.82 -10.94 -20.69
N PRO A 379 -16.68 -12.09 -21.42
CA PRO A 379 -15.97 -13.28 -20.91
C PRO A 379 -14.52 -12.99 -20.48
N TRP A 380 -13.82 -12.12 -21.20
CA TRP A 380 -12.45 -11.74 -20.88
C TRP A 380 -12.32 -11.05 -19.52
N HIS A 381 -13.19 -10.09 -19.23
CA HIS A 381 -13.17 -9.40 -17.95
C HIS A 381 -13.65 -10.30 -16.81
N ALA A 382 -14.61 -11.19 -17.08
CA ALA A 382 -15.03 -12.22 -16.13
C ALA A 382 -13.88 -13.18 -15.78
N ALA A 383 -13.07 -13.60 -16.76
CA ALA A 383 -11.89 -14.42 -16.52
C ALA A 383 -10.86 -13.70 -15.63
N ILE A 384 -10.65 -12.40 -15.83
CA ILE A 384 -9.76 -11.62 -14.96
C ILE A 384 -10.34 -11.53 -13.54
N VAL A 385 -11.65 -11.29 -13.38
CA VAL A 385 -12.30 -11.29 -12.04
C VAL A 385 -12.12 -12.65 -11.36
N LEU A 386 -12.24 -13.77 -12.10
CA LEU A 386 -11.99 -15.11 -11.57
C LEU A 386 -10.57 -15.24 -11.03
N LEU A 387 -9.55 -14.83 -11.82
CA LEU A 387 -8.16 -14.87 -11.41
C LEU A 387 -7.93 -14.02 -10.16
N LEU A 388 -8.51 -12.80 -10.09
CA LEU A 388 -8.41 -11.90 -8.95
C LEU A 388 -9.01 -12.51 -7.68
N MET A 389 -10.25 -13.00 -7.76
CA MET A 389 -10.95 -13.56 -6.60
C MET A 389 -10.28 -14.85 -6.10
N PHE A 390 -9.81 -15.70 -7.00
CA PHE A 390 -9.06 -16.90 -6.65
C PHE A 390 -7.68 -16.56 -6.06
N SER A 391 -7.00 -15.54 -6.56
CA SER A 391 -5.75 -15.08 -6.00
C SER A 391 -5.92 -14.55 -4.57
N LEU A 392 -6.91 -13.69 -4.34
CA LEU A 392 -7.24 -13.17 -3.00
C LEU A 392 -7.67 -14.28 -2.03
N ALA A 393 -8.42 -15.26 -2.50
CA ALA A 393 -8.77 -16.44 -1.73
C ALA A 393 -7.54 -17.29 -1.35
N GLY A 394 -6.50 -17.26 -2.19
CA GLY A 394 -5.29 -18.07 -2.01
C GLY A 394 -5.44 -19.46 -2.66
N ILE A 395 -6.00 -19.52 -3.86
CA ILE A 395 -6.16 -20.77 -4.63
C ILE A 395 -4.98 -20.93 -5.60
N PRO A 396 -4.29 -22.09 -5.61
CA PRO A 396 -3.25 -22.37 -6.59
C PRO A 396 -3.80 -22.35 -8.02
N PRO A 397 -3.01 -22.00 -9.05
CA PRO A 397 -1.59 -21.66 -9.04
C PRO A 397 -1.32 -20.13 -8.99
N LEU A 398 -2.20 -19.33 -8.40
CA LEU A 398 -2.15 -17.88 -8.45
C LEU A 398 -1.21 -17.28 -7.39
N VAL A 399 -0.76 -16.06 -7.63
CA VAL A 399 0.27 -15.40 -6.80
C VAL A 399 -0.14 -15.23 -5.34
N GLY A 400 -1.42 -15.00 -5.05
CA GLY A 400 -1.92 -14.87 -3.68
C GLY A 400 -1.78 -16.15 -2.85
N PHE A 401 -1.86 -17.33 -3.49
CA PHE A 401 -1.55 -18.58 -2.82
C PHE A 401 -0.10 -18.64 -2.39
N TYR A 402 0.83 -18.34 -3.31
CA TYR A 402 2.25 -18.37 -2.99
C TYR A 402 2.63 -17.33 -1.93
N ALA A 403 2.06 -16.13 -2.00
CA ALA A 403 2.28 -15.09 -1.00
C ALA A 403 1.86 -15.54 0.41
N LYS A 404 0.67 -16.14 0.55
CA LYS A 404 0.21 -16.73 1.82
C LYS A 404 1.12 -17.86 2.28
N LEU A 405 1.49 -18.77 1.36
CA LEU A 405 2.37 -19.90 1.66
C LEU A 405 3.73 -19.45 2.20
N ALA A 406 4.34 -18.43 1.58
CA ALA A 406 5.63 -17.90 2.03
C ALA A 406 5.57 -17.32 3.44
N VAL A 407 4.51 -16.59 3.78
CA VAL A 407 4.30 -16.07 5.14
C VAL A 407 4.06 -17.21 6.14
N LEU A 408 3.27 -18.22 5.76
CA LEU A 408 3.04 -19.39 6.63
C LEU A 408 4.32 -20.20 6.87
N GLN A 409 5.17 -20.34 5.85
CA GLN A 409 6.49 -20.97 5.99
C GLN A 409 7.38 -20.17 6.95
N ALA A 410 7.38 -18.85 6.88
CA ALA A 410 8.11 -17.99 7.81
C ALA A 410 7.62 -18.16 9.26
N LEU A 411 6.29 -18.21 9.48
CA LEU A 411 5.70 -18.49 10.81
C LEU A 411 6.15 -19.83 11.38
N VAL A 412 6.08 -20.90 10.58
CA VAL A 412 6.48 -22.24 11.00
C VAL A 412 7.98 -22.29 11.31
N SER A 413 8.82 -21.67 10.48
CA SER A 413 10.27 -21.60 10.66
C SER A 413 10.67 -20.78 11.91
N ALA A 414 9.86 -19.78 12.28
CA ALA A 414 10.02 -19.02 13.52
C ALA A 414 9.44 -19.72 14.77
N GLY A 415 8.83 -20.91 14.62
CA GLY A 415 8.25 -21.68 15.72
C GLY A 415 6.79 -21.34 16.06
N HIS A 416 6.15 -20.47 15.30
CA HIS A 416 4.76 -20.00 15.53
C HIS A 416 3.71 -20.86 14.79
N VAL A 417 3.78 -22.20 14.95
CA VAL A 417 2.90 -23.16 14.24
C VAL A 417 1.42 -22.89 14.53
N THR A 418 1.04 -22.60 15.77
CA THR A 418 -0.34 -22.30 16.15
C THR A 418 -0.90 -21.10 15.38
N LEU A 419 -0.09 -20.04 15.21
CA LEU A 419 -0.49 -18.86 14.44
C LEU A 419 -0.66 -19.17 12.95
N ALA A 420 0.19 -20.06 12.41
CA ALA A 420 0.05 -20.51 11.02
C ALA A 420 -1.29 -21.26 10.83
N VAL A 421 -1.68 -22.12 11.76
CA VAL A 421 -2.98 -22.81 11.75
C VAL A 421 -4.13 -21.82 11.82
N VAL A 422 -4.08 -20.83 12.73
CA VAL A 422 -5.09 -19.77 12.87
C VAL A 422 -5.21 -18.97 11.56
N ALA A 423 -4.10 -18.60 10.94
CA ALA A 423 -4.09 -17.86 9.67
C ALA A 423 -4.72 -18.67 8.51
N VAL A 424 -4.46 -19.97 8.45
CA VAL A 424 -5.08 -20.87 7.46
C VAL A 424 -6.59 -20.98 7.68
N LEU A 425 -7.04 -21.13 8.92
CA LEU A 425 -8.49 -21.19 9.23
C LEU A 425 -9.21 -19.92 8.81
N PHE A 426 -8.67 -18.72 9.14
CA PHE A 426 -9.28 -17.46 8.69
C PHE A 426 -9.17 -17.27 7.18
N SER A 427 -8.12 -17.75 6.52
CA SER A 427 -8.03 -17.73 5.05
C SER A 427 -9.12 -18.59 4.40
N LEU A 428 -9.43 -19.77 5.00
CA LEU A 428 -10.52 -20.64 4.53
C LEU A 428 -11.88 -19.95 4.69
N ILE A 429 -12.13 -19.29 5.82
CA ILE A 429 -13.35 -18.49 6.04
C ILE A 429 -13.44 -17.39 4.98
N GLY A 430 -12.31 -16.72 4.70
CA GLY A 430 -12.23 -15.65 3.68
C GLY A 430 -12.53 -16.14 2.26
N ALA A 431 -12.23 -17.38 1.92
CA ALA A 431 -12.53 -17.93 0.59
C ALA A 431 -14.02 -17.81 0.22
N PHE A 432 -14.93 -17.88 1.19
CA PHE A 432 -16.37 -17.83 0.98
C PHE A 432 -16.82 -16.57 0.23
N TYR A 433 -16.43 -15.37 0.68
CA TYR A 433 -16.94 -14.14 0.05
C TYR A 433 -16.29 -13.89 -1.32
N TYR A 434 -15.08 -14.36 -1.59
CA TYR A 434 -14.49 -14.32 -2.92
C TYR A 434 -15.19 -15.27 -3.88
N LEU A 435 -15.48 -16.49 -3.45
CA LEU A 435 -16.24 -17.47 -4.25
C LEU A 435 -17.67 -17.01 -4.51
N ARG A 436 -18.29 -16.27 -3.57
CA ARG A 436 -19.60 -15.62 -3.81
C ARG A 436 -19.54 -14.66 -4.98
N VAL A 437 -18.49 -13.84 -5.12
CA VAL A 437 -18.32 -12.95 -6.27
C VAL A 437 -18.19 -13.75 -7.56
N VAL A 438 -17.39 -14.82 -7.56
CA VAL A 438 -17.25 -15.71 -8.73
C VAL A 438 -18.60 -16.32 -9.12
N LYS A 439 -19.37 -16.80 -8.13
CA LYS A 439 -20.73 -17.33 -8.36
C LYS A 439 -21.61 -16.30 -9.08
N VAL A 440 -21.64 -15.07 -8.61
CA VAL A 440 -22.43 -13.96 -9.18
C VAL A 440 -22.00 -13.65 -10.63
N VAL A 441 -20.69 -13.61 -10.89
CA VAL A 441 -20.12 -13.31 -12.21
C VAL A 441 -20.45 -14.39 -13.26
N TYR A 442 -20.44 -15.67 -12.88
CA TYR A 442 -20.50 -16.79 -13.83
C TYR A 442 -21.86 -17.46 -13.90
N PHE A 443 -22.61 -17.54 -12.81
CA PHE A 443 -23.80 -18.38 -12.69
C PHE A 443 -25.10 -17.59 -12.56
N ASP A 444 -25.07 -16.34 -12.08
CA ASP A 444 -26.26 -15.51 -11.95
C ASP A 444 -26.58 -14.82 -13.28
N GLU A 445 -27.87 -14.61 -13.57
CA GLU A 445 -28.31 -13.94 -14.78
C GLU A 445 -28.07 -12.42 -14.72
N ALA A 446 -27.66 -11.87 -15.86
CA ALA A 446 -27.50 -10.42 -15.97
C ALA A 446 -28.87 -9.72 -15.86
N ALA A 447 -28.89 -8.52 -15.25
CA ALA A 447 -30.06 -7.66 -15.29
C ALA A 447 -30.41 -7.30 -16.75
N ALA A 448 -31.68 -7.17 -17.06
CA ALA A 448 -32.14 -6.91 -18.43
C ALA A 448 -31.61 -5.59 -19.02
N ASP A 449 -31.32 -4.62 -18.17
CA ASP A 449 -30.77 -3.30 -18.48
C ASP A 449 -29.23 -3.22 -18.32
N ALA A 450 -28.58 -4.35 -18.11
CA ALA A 450 -27.14 -4.40 -17.93
C ALA A 450 -26.40 -3.97 -19.20
N ALA A 451 -25.84 -2.76 -19.18
CA ALA A 451 -25.13 -2.20 -20.33
C ALA A 451 -23.81 -2.91 -20.62
N PRO A 452 -23.36 -2.89 -21.90
CA PRO A 452 -22.07 -3.41 -22.28
C PRO A 452 -20.93 -2.66 -21.59
N MET A 453 -19.84 -3.36 -21.33
CA MET A 453 -18.63 -2.77 -20.74
C MET A 453 -17.93 -1.90 -21.78
N VAL A 454 -17.73 -0.62 -21.46
CA VAL A 454 -17.03 0.33 -22.33
C VAL A 454 -15.68 0.67 -21.69
N ALA A 455 -14.61 0.08 -22.23
CA ALA A 455 -13.26 0.34 -21.79
C ALA A 455 -12.38 0.78 -22.96
N THR A 456 -11.52 1.77 -22.74
CA THR A 456 -10.51 2.17 -23.74
C THR A 456 -9.50 1.05 -23.98
N ALA A 457 -8.83 1.06 -25.14
CA ALA A 457 -7.79 0.09 -25.46
C ALA A 457 -6.67 0.08 -24.41
N GLY A 458 -6.28 1.26 -23.88
CA GLY A 458 -5.28 1.38 -22.82
C GLY A 458 -5.71 0.71 -21.51
N GLN A 459 -6.94 0.95 -21.06
CA GLN A 459 -7.50 0.33 -19.86
C GLN A 459 -7.59 -1.19 -19.99
N ARG A 460 -8.06 -1.69 -21.15
CA ARG A 460 -8.12 -3.14 -21.43
C ARG A 460 -6.72 -3.77 -21.42
N GLY A 461 -5.74 -3.11 -22.06
CA GLY A 461 -4.35 -3.57 -22.10
C GLY A 461 -3.74 -3.66 -20.70
N VAL A 462 -3.86 -2.61 -19.88
CA VAL A 462 -3.31 -2.59 -18.52
C VAL A 462 -4.00 -3.65 -17.64
N LEU A 463 -5.33 -3.82 -17.73
CA LEU A 463 -6.04 -4.84 -16.98
C LEU A 463 -5.63 -6.25 -17.39
N SER A 464 -5.42 -6.48 -18.69
CA SER A 464 -4.97 -7.78 -19.21
C SER A 464 -3.57 -8.12 -18.73
N ILE A 465 -2.65 -7.14 -18.76
CA ILE A 465 -1.28 -7.31 -18.23
C ILE A 465 -1.33 -7.59 -16.73
N ASN A 466 -2.13 -6.83 -15.99
CA ASN A 466 -2.26 -7.01 -14.54
C ASN A 466 -2.82 -8.41 -14.20
N GLY A 467 -3.88 -8.85 -14.88
CA GLY A 467 -4.43 -10.20 -14.73
C GLY A 467 -3.45 -11.31 -15.11
N ALA A 468 -2.68 -11.12 -16.19
CA ALA A 468 -1.64 -12.06 -16.60
C ALA A 468 -0.51 -12.15 -15.56
N LEU A 469 -0.08 -11.02 -14.98
CA LEU A 469 0.94 -10.98 -13.93
C LEU A 469 0.53 -11.77 -12.69
N ILE A 470 -0.76 -11.78 -12.31
CA ILE A 470 -1.26 -12.57 -11.18
C ILE A 470 -1.05 -14.07 -11.41
N LEU A 471 -1.22 -14.54 -12.64
CA LEU A 471 -0.98 -15.93 -12.99
C LEU A 471 0.51 -16.22 -13.15
N VAL A 472 1.24 -15.38 -13.89
CA VAL A 472 2.68 -15.56 -14.15
C VAL A 472 3.50 -15.55 -12.86
N LEU A 473 3.26 -14.58 -11.97
CA LEU A 473 3.96 -14.51 -10.68
C LEU A 473 3.53 -15.63 -9.71
N GLY A 474 2.37 -16.24 -9.91
CA GLY A 474 1.95 -17.42 -9.17
C GLY A 474 2.70 -18.69 -9.63
N LEU A 475 2.91 -18.84 -10.93
CA LEU A 475 3.63 -19.96 -11.53
C LEU A 475 5.15 -19.82 -11.39
N LEU A 476 5.67 -18.60 -11.48
CA LEU A 476 7.10 -18.27 -11.46
C LEU A 476 7.44 -17.22 -10.39
N PRO A 477 7.17 -17.49 -9.09
CA PRO A 477 7.34 -16.50 -8.04
C PRO A 477 8.80 -16.24 -7.66
N GLY A 478 9.71 -17.16 -8.01
CA GLY A 478 11.10 -17.18 -7.53
C GLY A 478 11.88 -15.91 -7.86
N GLY A 479 11.68 -15.31 -9.04
CA GLY A 479 12.40 -14.09 -9.42
C GLY A 479 12.04 -12.90 -8.52
N LEU A 480 10.74 -12.62 -8.33
CA LEU A 480 10.29 -11.53 -7.47
C LEU A 480 10.61 -11.80 -5.99
N MET A 481 10.47 -13.06 -5.53
CA MET A 481 10.83 -13.44 -4.17
C MET A 481 12.31 -13.22 -3.89
N ALA A 482 13.18 -13.62 -4.80
CA ALA A 482 14.63 -13.40 -4.69
C ALA A 482 14.98 -11.90 -4.59
N LEU A 483 14.35 -11.07 -5.43
CA LEU A 483 14.50 -9.60 -5.34
C LEU A 483 14.04 -9.05 -3.99
N CYS A 484 12.92 -9.53 -3.45
CA CYS A 484 12.42 -9.11 -2.13
C CYS A 484 13.40 -9.48 -1.02
N VAL A 485 13.89 -10.72 -1.01
CA VAL A 485 14.86 -11.19 0.01
C VAL A 485 16.19 -10.44 -0.12
N GLN A 486 16.67 -10.21 -1.34
CA GLN A 486 17.89 -9.44 -1.58
C GLN A 486 17.75 -8.00 -1.09
N ALA A 487 16.66 -7.30 -1.46
CA ALA A 487 16.39 -5.94 -1.03
C ALA A 487 16.34 -5.80 0.52
N ILE A 488 15.80 -6.80 1.21
CA ILE A 488 15.80 -6.85 2.66
C ILE A 488 17.22 -7.03 3.21
N ARG A 489 17.98 -8.01 2.68
CA ARG A 489 19.34 -8.32 3.17
C ARG A 489 20.33 -7.17 3.01
N SER A 490 20.22 -6.42 1.91
CA SER A 490 21.13 -5.31 1.61
C SER A 490 20.76 -4.02 2.31
N SER A 491 19.52 -3.88 2.80
CA SER A 491 18.99 -2.61 3.30
C SER A 491 18.79 -2.59 4.80
N LEU A 492 18.67 -3.74 5.45
CA LEU A 492 18.45 -3.85 6.88
C LEU A 492 19.68 -4.41 7.59
N SER A 493 20.03 -3.82 8.71
CA SER A 493 21.09 -4.32 9.62
C SER A 493 20.59 -5.50 10.44
N LEU A 494 20.54 -6.69 9.82
CA LEU A 494 20.02 -7.92 10.43
C LEU A 494 21.14 -8.77 11.05
#